data_e267bacdee533b7cde02c3d47a00626a
#
_entry.id   e267bacdee533b7cde02c3d47a00626a
#
_cell.length_a   1.000
_cell.length_b   1.000
_cell.length_c   1.000
_cell.angle_alpha   90.00
_cell.angle_beta   90.00
_cell.angle_gamma   90.00
#
_symmetry.space_group_name_H-M   'P 1'
#
loop_
_entity.id
_entity.type
_entity.pdbx_description
1 polymer ?
#
loop_
_entity_poly.entity_id
_entity_poly.type
_entity_poly.pdbx_seq_one_letter_code
_entity_poly.pdbx_strand_id
1 'polypeptide(L)'
;KPTQASKQEKHLGILNKIDMLRADSRLNFLVSEWAGEQDGLGEVIHQFINYDKPIRIIDLSGIPNDVAGIVSATIARLLFMYKLWETEGQRATDPILLVCEEAHRYVPNRGEAEYASAQDAIKRVAKEGRKYGVGLMLVSQRPSEIEPTVLSQCNSWIVLRLTNSEDQAYVLKFLPDSLSGLGKILPSLRRREALFIGQAASIPARILINKLSTDELPKSHDISFVDGWLNKEPDENFVQQIITR
;
A
#
# COMPACT_ATOMS: atom_id res chain seq x y z
N LYS A 1 -13.54 35.93 20.48
CA LYS A 1 -14.25 35.49 19.25
C LYS A 1 -13.41 35.90 18.06
N PRO A 2 -13.15 35.04 17.07
CA PRO A 2 -12.37 35.41 15.89
C PRO A 2 -13.08 36.55 15.14
N THR A 3 -12.32 37.54 14.73
CA THR A 3 -12.81 38.70 13.97
C THR A 3 -13.28 38.26 12.57
N GLN A 4 -14.18 39.02 11.96
CA GLN A 4 -14.73 38.72 10.63
C GLN A 4 -13.63 38.63 9.55
N ALA A 5 -12.54 39.44 9.67
CA ALA A 5 -11.35 39.40 8.84
C ALA A 5 -10.61 38.05 8.95
N SER A 6 -10.42 37.52 10.17
CA SER A 6 -9.75 36.23 10.37
C SER A 6 -10.53 35.03 9.84
N LYS A 7 -11.86 35.16 9.71
CA LYS A 7 -12.69 34.14 9.05
C LYS A 7 -12.55 34.22 7.53
N GLN A 8 -12.50 35.41 6.95
CA GLN A 8 -12.30 35.60 5.50
C GLN A 8 -10.93 35.11 5.05
N GLU A 9 -9.85 35.35 5.81
CA GLU A 9 -8.51 34.84 5.51
C GLU A 9 -8.47 33.30 5.52
N LYS A 10 -9.15 32.67 6.47
CA LYS A 10 -9.25 31.20 6.51
C LYS A 10 -10.02 30.64 5.32
N HIS A 11 -11.11 31.29 4.91
CA HIS A 11 -11.86 30.85 3.72
C HIS A 11 -11.04 31.02 2.44
N LEU A 12 -10.31 32.13 2.32
CA LEU A 12 -9.43 32.36 1.17
C LEU A 12 -8.31 31.30 1.10
N GLY A 13 -7.74 30.92 2.25
CA GLY A 13 -6.75 29.86 2.34
C GLY A 13 -7.29 28.48 1.90
N ILE A 14 -8.53 28.17 2.20
CA ILE A 14 -9.19 26.92 1.76
C ILE A 14 -9.45 26.96 0.25
N LEU A 15 -10.00 28.07 -0.27
CA LEU A 15 -10.23 28.23 -1.69
C LEU A 15 -8.96 28.10 -2.51
N ASN A 16 -7.88 28.77 -2.10
CA ASN A 16 -6.58 28.67 -2.76
C ASN A 16 -6.04 27.22 -2.81
N LYS A 17 -6.23 26.44 -1.72
CA LYS A 17 -5.86 25.03 -1.70
C LYS A 17 -6.69 24.19 -2.67
N ILE A 18 -7.99 24.45 -2.75
CA ILE A 18 -8.89 23.78 -3.70
C ILE A 18 -8.46 24.11 -5.13
N ASP A 19 -8.18 25.38 -5.41
CA ASP A 19 -7.76 25.81 -6.75
C ASP A 19 -6.41 25.20 -7.15
N MET A 20 -5.47 25.11 -6.21
CA MET A 20 -4.20 24.40 -6.45
C MET A 20 -4.43 22.91 -6.78
N LEU A 21 -5.29 22.24 -6.04
CA LEU A 21 -5.62 20.83 -6.29
C LEU A 21 -6.33 20.65 -7.66
N ARG A 22 -7.20 21.57 -8.04
CA ARG A 22 -7.90 21.55 -9.33
C ARG A 22 -6.96 21.84 -10.50
N ALA A 23 -5.91 22.62 -10.29
CA ALA A 23 -4.92 22.94 -11.32
C ALA A 23 -3.89 21.81 -11.53
N ASP A 24 -3.79 20.86 -10.59
CA ASP A 24 -2.87 19.73 -10.72
C ASP A 24 -3.43 18.68 -11.68
N SER A 25 -2.79 18.54 -12.84
CA SER A 25 -3.22 17.59 -13.87
C SER A 25 -3.23 16.13 -13.42
N ARG A 26 -2.43 15.79 -12.39
CA ARG A 26 -2.39 14.44 -11.81
C ARG A 26 -3.67 14.12 -11.03
N LEU A 27 -4.43 15.14 -10.65
CA LEU A 27 -5.66 15.02 -9.88
C LEU A 27 -6.92 15.18 -10.72
N ASN A 28 -6.80 15.32 -12.04
CA ASN A 28 -7.93 15.49 -12.95
C ASN A 28 -9.02 14.41 -12.75
N PHE A 29 -8.62 13.19 -12.44
CA PHE A 29 -9.54 12.09 -12.19
C PHE A 29 -10.42 12.28 -10.93
N LEU A 30 -10.00 13.13 -9.97
CA LEU A 30 -10.76 13.45 -8.75
C LEU A 30 -11.61 14.69 -8.89
N VAL A 31 -11.20 15.64 -9.74
CA VAL A 31 -11.82 16.97 -9.86
C VAL A 31 -12.58 17.15 -11.15
N SER A 32 -12.53 16.17 -12.07
CA SER A 32 -13.37 16.16 -13.27
C SER A 32 -14.85 16.20 -12.85
N GLU A 33 -15.62 17.05 -13.51
CA GLU A 33 -17.04 17.15 -13.21
C GLU A 33 -17.70 15.79 -13.42
N TRP A 34 -18.42 15.35 -12.40
CA TRP A 34 -19.29 14.18 -12.51
C TRP A 34 -20.46 14.54 -13.43
N ALA A 35 -20.35 14.13 -14.68
CA ALA A 35 -21.35 14.41 -15.70
C ALA A 35 -22.51 13.38 -15.73
N GLY A 36 -22.53 12.42 -14.81
CA GLY A 36 -23.49 11.32 -14.79
C GLY A 36 -24.74 11.63 -13.98
N GLU A 37 -25.91 11.49 -14.56
CA GLU A 37 -27.20 11.46 -13.86
C GLU A 37 -27.43 10.15 -13.10
N GLN A 38 -26.55 9.16 -13.26
CA GLN A 38 -26.68 7.83 -12.65
C GLN A 38 -25.62 7.64 -11.55
N ASP A 39 -26.01 6.89 -10.52
CA ASP A 39 -25.12 6.43 -9.46
C ASP A 39 -24.05 5.47 -10.04
N GLY A 40 -22.87 5.99 -10.32
CA GLY A 40 -21.74 5.22 -10.85
C GLY A 40 -21.03 4.33 -9.81
N LEU A 41 -21.51 4.28 -8.57
CA LEU A 41 -20.86 3.49 -7.51
C LEU A 41 -20.82 2.00 -7.89
N GLY A 42 -21.89 1.47 -8.49
CA GLY A 42 -21.92 0.10 -8.97
C GLY A 42 -20.86 -0.18 -10.02
N GLU A 43 -20.64 0.72 -10.96
CA GLU A 43 -19.59 0.60 -11.99
C GLU A 43 -18.20 0.65 -11.40
N VAL A 44 -17.97 1.57 -10.45
CA VAL A 44 -16.70 1.66 -9.73
C VAL A 44 -16.41 0.38 -8.97
N ILE A 45 -17.37 -0.15 -8.20
CA ILE A 45 -17.22 -1.42 -7.49
C ILE A 45 -16.95 -2.55 -8.50
N HIS A 46 -17.67 -2.59 -9.60
CA HIS A 46 -17.50 -3.62 -10.64
C HIS A 46 -16.08 -3.60 -11.25
N GLN A 47 -15.44 -2.43 -11.40
CA GLN A 47 -14.06 -2.32 -11.84
C GLN A 47 -13.07 -3.00 -10.88
N PHE A 48 -13.35 -3.02 -9.59
CA PHE A 48 -12.50 -3.67 -8.59
C PHE A 48 -12.80 -5.17 -8.40
N ILE A 49 -14.03 -5.60 -8.67
CA ILE A 49 -14.52 -6.93 -8.32
C ILE A 49 -14.87 -7.78 -9.57
N ASN A 50 -14.64 -7.27 -10.76
CA ASN A 50 -14.91 -8.01 -11.99
C ASN A 50 -14.01 -9.25 -12.11
N TYR A 51 -14.59 -10.40 -12.44
CA TYR A 51 -13.94 -11.72 -12.50
C TYR A 51 -13.04 -11.94 -13.72
N ASP A 52 -13.07 -11.07 -14.71
CA ASP A 52 -12.23 -11.19 -15.92
C ASP A 52 -10.73 -11.05 -15.65
N LYS A 53 -10.37 -10.34 -14.58
CA LYS A 53 -8.97 -10.13 -14.16
C LYS A 53 -8.83 -10.34 -12.65
N PRO A 54 -8.17 -11.44 -12.25
CA PRO A 54 -8.06 -11.78 -10.82
C PRO A 54 -7.14 -10.85 -10.02
N ILE A 55 -6.27 -10.09 -10.68
CA ILE A 55 -5.33 -9.14 -10.02
C ILE A 55 -5.57 -7.74 -10.54
N ARG A 56 -5.76 -6.81 -9.61
CA ARG A 56 -5.88 -5.36 -9.86
C ARG A 56 -4.72 -4.65 -9.20
N ILE A 57 -4.01 -3.83 -9.95
CA ILE A 57 -2.90 -3.02 -9.44
C ILE A 57 -3.36 -1.56 -9.48
N ILE A 58 -3.27 -0.90 -8.33
CA ILE A 58 -3.55 0.52 -8.17
C ILE A 58 -2.22 1.20 -7.92
N ASP A 59 -1.73 1.91 -8.91
CA ASP A 59 -0.49 2.66 -8.81
C ASP A 59 -0.77 4.04 -8.22
N LEU A 60 -0.22 4.28 -7.03
CA LEU A 60 -0.32 5.54 -6.30
C LEU A 60 0.97 6.38 -6.43
N SER A 61 1.93 5.93 -7.24
CA SER A 61 3.16 6.68 -7.47
C SER A 61 2.85 8.02 -8.17
N GLY A 62 3.52 9.07 -7.74
CA GLY A 62 3.29 10.40 -8.30
C GLY A 62 2.03 11.13 -7.85
N ILE A 63 1.19 10.51 -7.02
CA ILE A 63 0.02 11.18 -6.41
C ILE A 63 0.45 11.78 -5.06
N PRO A 64 0.01 13.01 -4.71
CA PRO A 64 0.26 13.57 -3.38
C PRO A 64 -0.26 12.66 -2.26
N ASN A 65 0.50 12.56 -1.16
CA ASN A 65 0.20 11.60 -0.09
C ASN A 65 -1.19 11.75 0.52
N ASP A 66 -1.65 12.99 0.70
CA ASP A 66 -3.00 13.27 1.22
C ASP A 66 -4.09 12.64 0.35
N VAL A 67 -3.94 12.74 -0.96
CA VAL A 67 -4.88 12.19 -1.94
C VAL A 67 -4.75 10.68 -2.03
N ALA A 68 -3.53 10.15 -2.08
CA ALA A 68 -3.28 8.72 -2.09
C ALA A 68 -3.87 8.05 -0.83
N GLY A 69 -3.79 8.71 0.33
CA GLY A 69 -4.41 8.28 1.56
C GLY A 69 -5.94 8.18 1.47
N ILE A 70 -6.59 9.20 0.91
CA ILE A 70 -8.06 9.21 0.73
C ILE A 70 -8.50 8.12 -0.24
N VAL A 71 -7.81 7.98 -1.39
CA VAL A 71 -8.10 6.95 -2.39
C VAL A 71 -7.96 5.55 -1.78
N SER A 72 -6.85 5.29 -1.10
CA SER A 72 -6.61 4.00 -0.43
C SER A 72 -7.66 3.68 0.62
N ALA A 73 -8.05 4.68 1.44
CA ALA A 73 -9.10 4.52 2.44
C ALA A 73 -10.45 4.18 1.80
N THR A 74 -10.78 4.88 0.74
CA THR A 74 -12.06 4.70 0.03
C THR A 74 -12.13 3.31 -0.56
N ILE A 75 -11.08 2.86 -1.24
CA ILE A 75 -11.00 1.52 -1.84
C ILE A 75 -11.11 0.44 -0.75
N ALA A 76 -10.30 0.53 0.31
CA ALA A 76 -10.34 -0.45 1.40
C ALA A 76 -11.72 -0.52 2.06
N ARG A 77 -12.39 0.63 2.27
CA ARG A 77 -13.75 0.70 2.82
C ARG A 77 -14.78 0.11 1.87
N LEU A 78 -14.73 0.45 0.58
CA LEU A 78 -15.66 -0.07 -0.42
C LEU A 78 -15.58 -1.59 -0.52
N LEU A 79 -14.37 -2.14 -0.63
CA LEU A 79 -14.15 -3.58 -0.68
C LEU A 79 -14.64 -4.27 0.59
N PHE A 80 -14.34 -3.71 1.76
CA PHE A 80 -14.82 -4.26 3.02
C PHE A 80 -16.35 -4.21 3.14
N MET A 81 -16.98 -3.09 2.78
CA MET A 81 -18.44 -2.94 2.83
C MET A 81 -19.15 -3.84 1.83
N TYR A 82 -18.61 -3.96 0.63
CA TYR A 82 -19.12 -4.91 -0.36
C TYR A 82 -19.17 -6.32 0.24
N LYS A 83 -18.08 -6.79 0.79
CA LYS A 83 -18.00 -8.12 1.44
C LYS A 83 -18.87 -8.23 2.70
N LEU A 84 -19.12 -7.12 3.40
CA LEU A 84 -20.01 -7.09 4.57
C LEU A 84 -21.48 -7.36 4.16
N TRP A 85 -21.90 -6.85 3.01
CA TRP A 85 -23.27 -7.00 2.51
C TRP A 85 -23.55 -8.32 1.80
N GLU A 86 -22.52 -9.05 1.40
CA GLU A 86 -22.68 -10.39 0.84
C GLU A 86 -23.24 -11.39 1.86
N THR A 87 -23.97 -12.38 1.38
CA THR A 87 -24.37 -13.54 2.18
C THR A 87 -23.16 -14.40 2.54
N GLU A 88 -23.29 -15.23 3.56
CA GLU A 88 -22.19 -16.11 3.99
C GLU A 88 -21.70 -17.03 2.86
N GLY A 89 -22.63 -17.56 2.05
CA GLY A 89 -22.29 -18.40 0.89
C GLY A 89 -21.50 -17.64 -0.17
N GLN A 90 -21.86 -16.40 -0.48
CA GLN A 90 -21.13 -15.56 -1.43
C GLN A 90 -19.72 -15.23 -0.94
N ARG A 91 -19.55 -14.86 0.34
CA ARG A 91 -18.22 -14.58 0.93
C ARG A 91 -17.25 -15.74 0.81
N ALA A 92 -17.76 -16.98 0.91
CA ALA A 92 -16.94 -18.18 0.81
C ALA A 92 -16.43 -18.44 -0.62
N THR A 93 -17.18 -18.02 -1.64
CA THR A 93 -16.86 -18.28 -3.04
C THR A 93 -16.01 -17.18 -3.69
N ASP A 94 -15.97 -15.98 -3.11
CA ASP A 94 -15.31 -14.81 -3.68
C ASP A 94 -14.45 -14.05 -2.64
N PRO A 95 -13.40 -14.66 -2.09
CA PRO A 95 -12.52 -13.97 -1.15
C PRO A 95 -11.66 -12.92 -1.87
N ILE A 96 -11.45 -11.78 -1.22
CA ILE A 96 -10.58 -10.69 -1.69
C ILE A 96 -9.32 -10.63 -0.85
N LEU A 97 -8.16 -10.49 -1.48
CA LEU A 97 -6.90 -10.20 -0.81
C LEU A 97 -6.47 -8.76 -1.10
N LEU A 98 -6.47 -7.92 -0.08
CA LEU A 98 -5.93 -6.57 -0.15
C LEU A 98 -4.43 -6.60 0.16
N VAL A 99 -3.60 -6.22 -0.82
CA VAL A 99 -2.15 -6.14 -0.66
C VAL A 99 -1.76 -4.67 -0.50
N CYS A 100 -1.10 -4.34 0.61
CA CYS A 100 -0.60 -3.01 0.91
C CYS A 100 0.93 -3.04 0.85
N GLU A 101 1.51 -2.48 -0.22
CA GLU A 101 2.94 -2.27 -0.33
C GLU A 101 3.38 -1.04 0.47
N GLU A 102 4.61 -1.06 0.98
CA GLU A 102 5.13 -0.03 1.90
C GLU A 102 4.17 0.22 3.08
N ALA A 103 3.81 -0.86 3.76
CA ALA A 103 2.74 -0.89 4.77
C ALA A 103 2.88 0.16 5.88
N HIS A 104 4.12 0.62 6.18
CA HIS A 104 4.39 1.69 7.14
C HIS A 104 3.73 3.02 6.76
N ARG A 105 3.43 3.27 5.47
CA ARG A 105 2.72 4.47 5.02
C ARG A 105 1.25 4.48 5.46
N TYR A 106 0.66 3.32 5.66
CA TYR A 106 -0.75 3.15 6.05
C TYR A 106 -0.93 2.98 7.56
N VAL A 107 -0.07 2.19 8.17
CA VAL A 107 -0.20 1.79 9.58
C VAL A 107 1.15 1.89 10.31
N PRO A 108 1.69 3.10 10.52
CA PRO A 108 2.98 3.29 11.15
C PRO A 108 2.93 2.97 12.64
N ASN A 109 4.06 2.49 13.18
CA ASN A 109 4.25 2.22 14.60
C ASN A 109 4.30 3.51 15.43
N ARG A 110 4.86 4.60 14.88
CA ARG A 110 5.02 5.89 15.55
C ARG A 110 4.71 7.03 14.59
N GLY A 111 4.21 8.13 15.15
CA GLY A 111 3.85 9.30 14.38
C GLY A 111 2.50 9.16 13.67
N GLU A 112 2.22 10.11 12.80
CA GLU A 112 1.03 10.09 11.97
C GLU A 112 1.27 9.25 10.73
N ALA A 113 0.24 8.52 10.30
CA ALA A 113 0.29 7.79 9.06
C ALA A 113 0.41 8.75 7.88
N GLU A 114 1.30 8.49 6.94
CA GLU A 114 1.40 9.22 5.68
C GLU A 114 0.06 9.18 4.93
N TYR A 115 -0.64 8.05 5.04
CA TYR A 115 -2.00 7.86 4.54
C TYR A 115 -2.99 7.73 5.71
N ALA A 116 -3.08 8.77 6.54
CA ALA A 116 -3.87 8.79 7.77
C ALA A 116 -5.33 8.33 7.55
N SER A 117 -5.96 8.76 6.47
CA SER A 117 -7.33 8.36 6.13
C SER A 117 -7.49 6.86 5.89
N ALA A 118 -6.41 6.16 5.46
CA ALA A 118 -6.42 4.72 5.21
C ALA A 118 -6.21 3.90 6.47
N GLN A 119 -5.59 4.46 7.50
CA GLN A 119 -5.17 3.74 8.70
C GLN A 119 -6.32 2.97 9.36
N ASP A 120 -7.44 3.64 9.61
CA ASP A 120 -8.61 3.01 10.26
C ASP A 120 -9.24 1.91 9.40
N ALA A 121 -9.29 2.12 8.08
CA ALA A 121 -9.82 1.13 7.16
C ALA A 121 -8.95 -0.14 7.15
N ILE A 122 -7.63 0.02 7.07
CA ILE A 122 -6.68 -1.11 7.09
C ILE A 122 -6.70 -1.83 8.45
N LYS A 123 -6.74 -1.09 9.57
CA LYS A 123 -6.90 -1.68 10.91
C LYS A 123 -8.17 -2.50 11.04
N ARG A 124 -9.27 -2.02 10.46
CA ARG A 124 -10.53 -2.76 10.45
C ARG A 124 -10.43 -4.04 9.63
N VAL A 125 -9.85 -3.98 8.44
CA VAL A 125 -9.61 -5.18 7.61
C VAL A 125 -8.73 -6.18 8.38
N ALA A 126 -7.66 -5.73 9.03
CA ALA A 126 -6.80 -6.61 9.83
C ALA A 126 -7.55 -7.36 10.94
N LYS A 127 -8.46 -6.67 11.65
CA LYS A 127 -9.21 -7.23 12.79
C LYS A 127 -10.39 -8.11 12.37
N GLU A 128 -11.12 -7.69 11.37
CA GLU A 128 -12.44 -8.24 11.04
C GLU A 128 -12.51 -8.89 9.65
N GLY A 129 -11.57 -8.57 8.75
CA GLY A 129 -11.63 -8.95 7.33
C GLY A 129 -11.84 -10.43 7.10
N ARG A 130 -11.14 -11.28 7.86
CA ARG A 130 -11.25 -12.75 7.75
C ARG A 130 -12.70 -13.26 7.86
N LYS A 131 -13.49 -12.64 8.75
CA LYS A 131 -14.90 -13.01 8.93
C LYS A 131 -15.76 -12.74 7.71
N TYR A 132 -15.35 -11.75 6.91
CA TYR A 132 -16.09 -11.29 5.74
C TYR A 132 -15.44 -11.68 4.41
N GLY A 133 -14.44 -12.55 4.43
CA GLY A 133 -13.74 -12.97 3.22
C GLY A 133 -12.76 -11.94 2.67
N VAL A 134 -12.29 -11.00 3.50
CA VAL A 134 -11.24 -10.04 3.13
C VAL A 134 -9.95 -10.41 3.84
N GLY A 135 -8.96 -10.86 3.08
CA GLY A 135 -7.59 -11.04 3.54
C GLY A 135 -6.79 -9.74 3.46
N LEU A 136 -5.79 -9.61 4.33
CA LEU A 136 -4.84 -8.50 4.29
C LEU A 136 -3.42 -9.05 4.18
N MET A 137 -2.65 -8.54 3.22
CA MET A 137 -1.22 -8.78 3.08
C MET A 137 -0.48 -7.45 3.21
N LEU A 138 0.40 -7.37 4.18
CA LEU A 138 1.27 -6.22 4.39
C LEU A 138 2.66 -6.55 3.85
N VAL A 139 3.17 -5.68 2.99
CA VAL A 139 4.53 -5.79 2.44
C VAL A 139 5.33 -4.59 2.92
N SER A 140 6.49 -4.82 3.50
CA SER A 140 7.36 -3.75 4.00
C SER A 140 8.81 -4.19 4.05
N GLN A 141 9.69 -3.23 3.81
CA GLN A 141 11.13 -3.39 4.02
C GLN A 141 11.53 -3.07 5.47
N ARG A 142 10.62 -2.42 6.23
CA ARG A 142 10.85 -1.93 7.59
C ARG A 142 9.73 -2.37 8.53
N PRO A 143 9.74 -3.64 8.96
CA PRO A 143 8.69 -4.16 9.83
C PRO A 143 8.61 -3.44 11.18
N SER A 144 9.69 -2.89 11.71
CA SER A 144 9.71 -2.12 12.97
C SER A 144 8.93 -0.80 12.87
N GLU A 145 8.70 -0.29 11.67
CA GLU A 145 7.92 0.92 11.43
C GLU A 145 6.41 0.64 11.31
N ILE A 146 5.97 -0.62 11.36
CA ILE A 146 4.55 -1.00 11.29
C ILE A 146 3.96 -1.17 12.69
N GLU A 147 2.71 -0.73 12.87
CA GLU A 147 1.99 -0.81 14.14
C GLU A 147 1.87 -2.26 14.66
N PRO A 148 2.27 -2.52 15.94
CA PRO A 148 2.28 -3.87 16.51
C PRO A 148 0.91 -4.55 16.54
N THR A 149 -0.16 -3.77 16.76
CA THR A 149 -1.53 -4.32 16.85
C THR A 149 -2.00 -4.88 15.50
N VAL A 150 -1.58 -4.29 14.38
CA VAL A 150 -1.90 -4.79 13.04
C VAL A 150 -1.06 -6.02 12.72
N LEU A 151 0.25 -5.98 13.01
CA LEU A 151 1.13 -7.12 12.81
C LEU A 151 0.73 -8.35 13.62
N SER A 152 0.22 -8.15 14.85
CA SER A 152 -0.27 -9.25 15.70
C SER A 152 -1.47 -9.99 15.10
N GLN A 153 -2.18 -9.40 14.16
CA GLN A 153 -3.27 -10.05 13.42
C GLN A 153 -2.77 -10.86 12.21
N CYS A 154 -1.50 -10.70 11.84
CA CYS A 154 -0.90 -11.47 10.75
C CYS A 154 -0.59 -12.88 11.23
N ASN A 155 -1.33 -13.85 10.69
CA ASN A 155 -1.20 -15.26 11.09
C ASN A 155 -0.09 -16.01 10.35
N SER A 156 0.47 -15.43 9.28
CA SER A 156 1.52 -16.04 8.46
C SER A 156 2.51 -15.00 8.02
N TRP A 157 3.77 -15.40 7.91
CA TRP A 157 4.90 -14.54 7.63
C TRP A 157 5.79 -15.13 6.57
N ILE A 158 6.19 -14.31 5.61
CA ILE A 158 7.25 -14.59 4.66
C ILE A 158 8.34 -13.56 4.91
N VAL A 159 9.41 -13.97 5.59
CA VAL A 159 10.49 -13.08 6.01
C VAL A 159 11.69 -13.31 5.12
N LEU A 160 12.00 -12.34 4.26
CA LEU A 160 13.22 -12.32 3.46
C LEU A 160 14.41 -11.85 4.32
N ARG A 161 15.57 -11.67 3.69
CA ARG A 161 16.76 -11.21 4.40
C ARG A 161 16.52 -9.85 5.07
N LEU A 162 16.73 -9.82 6.37
CA LEU A 162 16.74 -8.61 7.18
C LEU A 162 18.14 -8.42 7.76
N THR A 163 18.77 -7.27 7.49
CA THR A 163 20.12 -6.94 7.98
C THR A 163 20.09 -6.02 9.19
N ASN A 164 19.02 -5.23 9.36
CA ASN A 164 18.85 -4.35 10.49
C ASN A 164 18.44 -5.15 11.73
N SER A 165 19.17 -4.97 12.84
CA SER A 165 18.94 -5.69 14.10
C SER A 165 17.62 -5.30 14.77
N GLU A 166 17.15 -4.07 14.63
CA GLU A 166 15.88 -3.61 15.17
C GLU A 166 14.71 -4.31 14.47
N ASP A 167 14.74 -4.37 13.14
CA ASP A 167 13.74 -5.08 12.34
C ASP A 167 13.73 -6.58 12.64
N GLN A 168 14.90 -7.21 12.79
CA GLN A 168 15.01 -8.61 13.21
C GLN A 168 14.36 -8.84 14.57
N ALA A 169 14.75 -8.05 15.58
CA ALA A 169 14.21 -8.15 16.92
C ALA A 169 12.69 -7.88 16.95
N TYR A 170 12.22 -6.98 16.09
CA TYR A 170 10.80 -6.66 16.00
C TYR A 170 9.99 -7.82 15.43
N VAL A 171 10.41 -8.41 14.31
CA VAL A 171 9.75 -9.60 13.72
C VAL A 171 9.73 -10.76 14.70
N LEU A 172 10.85 -11.00 15.41
CA LEU A 172 10.95 -12.09 16.35
C LEU A 172 9.93 -12.01 17.51
N LYS A 173 9.46 -10.81 17.88
CA LYS A 173 8.42 -10.64 18.93
C LYS A 173 7.07 -11.26 18.55
N PHE A 174 6.81 -11.42 17.25
CA PHE A 174 5.55 -11.99 16.75
C PHE A 174 5.65 -13.48 16.41
N LEU A 175 6.85 -14.05 16.50
CA LEU A 175 7.08 -15.47 16.28
C LEU A 175 6.98 -16.25 17.59
N PRO A 176 6.52 -17.50 17.57
CA PRO A 176 6.57 -18.38 18.72
C PRO A 176 8.00 -18.53 19.28
N ASP A 177 8.14 -18.62 20.59
CA ASP A 177 9.45 -18.77 21.27
C ASP A 177 10.27 -19.92 20.75
N SER A 178 9.63 -21.03 20.36
CA SER A 178 10.26 -22.18 19.75
C SER A 178 11.02 -21.87 18.43
N LEU A 179 10.72 -20.73 17.80
CA LEU A 179 11.31 -20.29 16.54
C LEU A 179 12.35 -19.18 16.72
N SER A 180 12.63 -18.75 17.95
CA SER A 180 13.60 -17.68 18.23
C SER A 180 14.99 -17.96 17.63
N GLY A 181 15.39 -19.22 17.53
CA GLY A 181 16.63 -19.65 16.87
C GLY A 181 16.70 -19.33 15.38
N LEU A 182 15.54 -19.24 14.70
CA LEU A 182 15.49 -18.90 13.28
C LEU A 182 15.86 -17.43 13.00
N GLY A 183 15.74 -16.57 13.98
CA GLY A 183 16.15 -15.17 13.84
C GLY A 183 17.62 -14.99 13.48
N LYS A 184 18.49 -15.90 13.95
CA LYS A 184 19.93 -15.86 13.66
C LYS A 184 20.27 -16.05 12.20
N ILE A 185 19.38 -16.68 11.42
CA ILE A 185 19.60 -16.91 9.99
C ILE A 185 19.08 -15.78 9.10
N LEU A 186 18.23 -14.88 9.62
CA LEU A 186 17.64 -13.79 8.84
C LEU A 186 18.68 -12.93 8.09
N PRO A 187 19.79 -12.48 8.71
CA PRO A 187 20.79 -11.67 8.01
C PRO A 187 21.60 -12.48 6.96
N SER A 188 21.65 -13.82 7.10
CA SER A 188 22.41 -14.71 6.22
C SER A 188 21.61 -15.29 5.06
N LEU A 189 20.31 -15.02 4.98
CA LEU A 189 19.47 -15.45 3.87
C LEU A 189 20.01 -14.88 2.55
N ARG A 190 20.07 -15.73 1.53
CA ARG A 190 20.49 -15.34 0.18
C ARG A 190 19.33 -14.64 -0.54
N ARG A 191 19.63 -14.03 -1.68
CA ARG A 191 18.59 -13.48 -2.56
C ARG A 191 17.57 -14.57 -2.91
N ARG A 192 16.28 -14.28 -2.82
CA ARG A 192 15.14 -15.17 -3.01
C ARG A 192 14.94 -16.25 -1.91
N GLU A 193 15.79 -16.33 -0.92
CA GLU A 193 15.52 -17.17 0.26
C GLU A 193 14.64 -16.42 1.24
N ALA A 194 13.68 -17.13 1.82
CA ALA A 194 12.78 -16.60 2.84
C ALA A 194 12.50 -17.66 3.91
N LEU A 195 12.11 -17.19 5.09
CA LEU A 195 11.46 -18.01 6.10
C LEU A 195 9.95 -17.92 5.90
N PHE A 196 9.27 -19.04 5.78
CA PHE A 196 7.83 -19.15 5.73
C PHE A 196 7.32 -19.74 7.04
N ILE A 197 6.50 -18.98 7.76
CA ILE A 197 6.11 -19.27 9.14
C ILE A 197 4.65 -18.91 9.35
N GLY A 198 3.97 -19.61 10.24
CA GLY A 198 2.61 -19.32 10.68
C GLY A 198 1.58 -20.30 10.14
N GLN A 199 0.30 -19.92 10.17
CA GLN A 199 -0.81 -20.84 9.90
C GLN A 199 -0.83 -21.40 8.46
N ALA A 200 -0.31 -20.66 7.49
CA ALA A 200 -0.23 -21.11 6.09
C ALA A 200 0.94 -22.07 5.84
N ALA A 201 1.88 -22.17 6.78
CA ALA A 201 2.99 -23.11 6.70
C ALA A 201 2.70 -24.30 7.62
N SER A 202 2.63 -25.52 7.08
CA SER A 202 2.43 -26.74 7.89
C SER A 202 3.53 -26.89 8.94
N ILE A 203 4.75 -26.50 8.58
CA ILE A 203 5.93 -26.38 9.46
C ILE A 203 6.70 -25.11 9.08
N PRO A 204 7.36 -24.45 10.03
CA PRO A 204 8.29 -23.37 9.71
C PRO A 204 9.37 -23.85 8.76
N ALA A 205 9.52 -23.21 7.62
CA ALA A 205 10.42 -23.66 6.57
C ALA A 205 11.25 -22.51 5.97
N ARG A 206 12.51 -22.82 5.63
CA ARG A 206 13.28 -21.99 4.74
C ARG A 206 12.92 -22.36 3.32
N ILE A 207 12.44 -21.42 2.54
CA ILE A 207 11.98 -21.61 1.17
C ILE A 207 12.85 -20.82 0.19
N LEU A 208 12.90 -21.29 -1.05
CA LEU A 208 13.51 -20.58 -2.15
C LEU A 208 12.42 -20.13 -3.11
N ILE A 209 12.25 -18.81 -3.26
CA ILE A 209 11.32 -18.22 -4.21
C ILE A 209 11.84 -18.44 -5.63
N ASN A 210 10.97 -18.86 -6.53
CA ASN A 210 11.32 -19.13 -7.92
C ASN A 210 11.94 -17.87 -8.58
N LYS A 211 12.90 -18.11 -9.47
CA LYS A 211 13.45 -17.05 -10.31
C LYS A 211 12.45 -16.75 -11.42
N LEU A 212 12.11 -15.50 -11.58
CA LEU A 212 11.32 -15.05 -12.71
C LEU A 212 12.17 -14.99 -13.98
N SER A 213 11.56 -15.25 -15.12
CA SER A 213 12.15 -14.99 -16.44
C SER A 213 12.29 -13.48 -16.68
N THR A 214 13.09 -13.08 -17.64
CA THR A 214 13.38 -11.65 -17.88
C THR A 214 12.13 -10.86 -18.29
N ASP A 215 11.21 -11.49 -18.99
CA ASP A 215 9.94 -10.95 -19.44
C ASP A 215 8.89 -10.83 -18.33
N GLU A 216 9.02 -11.61 -17.26
CA GLU A 216 8.17 -11.55 -16.07
C GLU A 216 8.68 -10.56 -15.00
N LEU A 217 9.88 -10.01 -15.18
CA LEU A 217 10.43 -9.04 -14.24
C LEU A 217 9.63 -7.73 -14.29
N PRO A 218 9.42 -7.08 -13.14
CA PRO A 218 8.81 -5.76 -13.11
C PRO A 218 9.67 -4.77 -13.92
N LYS A 219 9.02 -3.88 -14.68
CA LYS A 219 9.70 -2.87 -15.51
C LYS A 219 10.32 -1.72 -14.69
N SER A 220 10.60 -1.95 -13.42
CA SER A 220 11.36 -1.01 -12.60
C SER A 220 12.85 -1.21 -12.88
N HIS A 221 13.42 -0.33 -13.68
CA HIS A 221 14.85 -0.34 -13.91
C HIS A 221 15.49 0.65 -12.93
N ASP A 222 16.40 0.15 -12.12
CA ASP A 222 17.32 1.02 -11.40
C ASP A 222 18.14 1.79 -12.44
N ILE A 223 18.17 3.11 -12.29
CA ILE A 223 18.98 3.95 -13.17
C ILE A 223 20.45 3.59 -12.95
N SER A 224 21.14 3.18 -14.00
CA SER A 224 22.60 3.00 -13.94
C SER A 224 23.26 4.37 -13.86
N PHE A 225 23.62 4.80 -12.66
CA PHE A 225 24.34 6.05 -12.45
C PHE A 225 25.66 6.09 -13.23
N VAL A 226 26.37 4.96 -13.29
CA VAL A 226 27.66 4.87 -14.02
C VAL A 226 27.45 5.12 -15.50
N ASP A 227 26.48 4.44 -16.12
CA ASP A 227 26.18 4.63 -17.53
C ASP A 227 25.67 6.04 -17.81
N GLY A 228 24.84 6.60 -16.94
CA GLY A 228 24.34 7.97 -17.05
C GLY A 228 25.47 9.01 -16.93
N TRP A 229 26.47 8.78 -16.10
CA TRP A 229 27.61 9.68 -15.99
C TRP A 229 28.61 9.58 -17.12
N LEU A 230 28.84 8.35 -17.62
CA LEU A 230 29.79 8.13 -18.73
C LEU A 230 29.22 8.54 -20.10
N ASN A 231 27.90 8.37 -20.30
CA ASN A 231 27.23 8.61 -21.57
C ASN A 231 26.38 9.90 -21.57
N LYS A 232 26.71 10.85 -20.71
CA LYS A 232 25.95 12.09 -20.58
C LYS A 232 26.11 12.94 -21.85
N GLU A 233 25.13 12.94 -22.72
CA GLU A 233 24.95 13.98 -23.74
C GLU A 233 24.11 15.11 -23.13
N PRO A 234 24.64 16.34 -23.02
CA PRO A 234 23.88 17.46 -22.51
C PRO A 234 22.80 17.84 -23.52
N ASP A 235 21.54 17.58 -23.17
CA ASP A 235 20.40 18.12 -23.91
C ASP A 235 20.08 19.52 -23.34
N GLU A 236 20.49 20.57 -24.03
CA GLU A 236 20.25 21.96 -23.64
C GLU A 236 18.74 22.29 -23.53
N ASN A 237 17.90 21.54 -24.23
CA ASN A 237 16.45 21.73 -24.24
C ASN A 237 15.73 20.97 -23.10
N PHE A 238 16.42 20.11 -22.35
CA PHE A 238 15.82 19.24 -21.36
C PHE A 238 15.13 20.02 -20.24
N VAL A 239 15.77 21.10 -19.77
CA VAL A 239 15.21 21.98 -18.72
C VAL A 239 13.92 22.65 -19.23
N GLN A 240 13.90 23.10 -20.49
CA GLN A 240 12.75 23.75 -21.07
C GLN A 240 11.58 22.79 -21.25
N GLN A 241 11.84 21.54 -21.63
CA GLN A 241 10.83 20.49 -21.75
C GLN A 241 10.20 20.10 -20.39
N ILE A 242 10.95 20.21 -19.29
CA ILE A 242 10.43 19.94 -17.94
C ILE A 242 9.54 21.10 -17.46
N ILE A 243 9.94 22.36 -17.74
CA ILE A 243 9.20 23.55 -17.28
C ILE A 243 7.87 23.71 -18.03
N THR A 244 7.77 23.18 -19.25
CA THR A 244 6.55 23.27 -20.10
C THR A 244 5.58 22.09 -19.92
N ARG A 245 5.88 21.14 -19.05
CA ARG A 245 4.98 20.06 -18.61
C ARG A 245 4.24 20.41 -17.35
#